data_18c659c8ae11e0d027c543171a076fec
#
_entry.id   18c659c8ae11e0d027c543171a076fec
#
_cell.length_a   1.000
_cell.length_b   1.000
_cell.length_c   1.000
_cell.angle_alpha   90.00
_cell.angle_beta   90.00
_cell.angle_gamma   90.00
#
_symmetry.space_group_name_H-M   'P 1'
#
loop_
_entity.id
_entity.type
_entity.pdbx_description
1 polymer ?
#
loop_
_entity_poly.entity_id
_entity_poly.type
_entity_poly.pdbx_seq_one_letter_code
_entity_poly.pdbx_strand_id
1 'polypeptide(L)'
;GESPEEALDTEYCETLDKLLAEPGQITDLAIRNTRKLYDEYTLDNSKAFRYVYVTCDPGVTIQDVSMQYEYLPEEYRGSFKCNDEELNRIWEVGAYTMHLTTREFFIDGIKRDRWVWSGDAIQSYLMNYYLFFDNETVKRTIWLLRGKDPVTSHSNTIMDYTFYWFLSIYDYYMYSGDKDFVTQLYPRMQSMMDYVLG
;
A
#
# COMPACT_ATOMS: atom_id res chain seq x y z
N GLY A 1 -19.27 -32.41 11.28
CA GLY A 1 -19.24 -31.08 10.77
C GLY A 1 -19.91 -30.20 11.81
N GLU A 2 -19.16 -29.25 12.32
CA GLU A 2 -19.68 -28.21 13.21
C GLU A 2 -20.75 -27.42 12.47
N SER A 3 -21.82 -27.03 13.17
CA SER A 3 -22.82 -26.17 12.55
C SER A 3 -22.25 -24.77 12.30
N PRO A 4 -22.76 -24.01 11.30
CA PRO A 4 -22.31 -22.65 11.06
C PRO A 4 -22.45 -21.73 12.27
N GLU A 5 -23.31 -22.07 13.23
CA GLU A 5 -23.55 -21.33 14.46
C GLU A 5 -22.47 -21.59 15.54
N GLU A 6 -21.84 -22.77 15.54
CA GLU A 6 -20.74 -23.11 16.44
C GLU A 6 -19.38 -22.57 15.99
N ALA A 7 -19.26 -22.23 14.70
CA ALA A 7 -18.04 -21.64 14.14
C ALA A 7 -17.91 -20.12 14.37
N LEU A 8 -18.91 -19.48 14.90
CA LEU A 8 -18.86 -18.09 15.34
C LEU A 8 -18.37 -18.06 16.78
N ASP A 9 -17.06 -18.06 16.94
CA ASP A 9 -16.40 -17.87 18.21
C ASP A 9 -16.87 -16.55 18.87
N THR A 10 -17.12 -16.57 20.16
CA THR A 10 -17.57 -15.40 20.93
C THR A 10 -16.62 -14.22 20.76
N GLU A 11 -15.31 -14.46 20.65
CA GLU A 11 -14.28 -13.47 20.34
C GLU A 11 -14.49 -12.80 18.98
N TYR A 12 -15.01 -13.55 18.00
CA TYR A 12 -15.30 -13.06 16.68
C TYR A 12 -16.52 -12.12 16.67
N CYS A 13 -17.57 -12.47 17.41
CA CYS A 13 -18.75 -11.63 17.58
C CYS A 13 -18.41 -10.33 18.32
N GLU A 14 -17.61 -10.38 19.39
CA GLU A 14 -17.16 -9.18 20.09
C GLU A 14 -16.28 -8.28 19.21
N THR A 15 -15.46 -8.86 18.33
CA THR A 15 -14.64 -8.11 17.39
C THR A 15 -15.53 -7.44 16.31
N LEU A 16 -16.55 -8.13 15.83
CA LEU A 16 -17.50 -7.59 14.86
C LEU A 16 -18.33 -6.46 15.48
N ASP A 17 -18.82 -6.63 16.70
CA ASP A 17 -19.57 -5.60 17.42
C ASP A 17 -18.74 -4.34 17.67
N LYS A 18 -17.43 -4.50 18.01
CA LYS A 18 -16.50 -3.38 18.14
C LYS A 18 -16.27 -2.66 16.82
N LEU A 19 -16.11 -3.41 15.72
CA LEU A 19 -15.94 -2.84 14.39
C LEU A 19 -17.19 -2.10 13.92
N LEU A 20 -18.38 -2.62 14.21
CA LEU A 20 -19.65 -1.99 13.89
C LEU A 20 -19.93 -0.74 14.76
N ALA A 21 -19.38 -0.68 15.96
CA ALA A 21 -19.46 0.48 16.84
C ALA A 21 -18.52 1.65 16.47
N GLU A 22 -17.54 1.41 15.58
CA GLU A 22 -16.59 2.43 15.11
C GLU A 22 -16.83 2.80 13.63
N PRO A 23 -17.79 3.68 13.33
CA PRO A 23 -18.27 3.94 11.95
C PRO A 23 -17.21 4.46 10.98
N GLY A 24 -16.10 4.98 11.47
CA GLY A 24 -14.99 5.45 10.63
C GLY A 24 -14.14 4.35 9.98
N GLN A 25 -14.33 3.08 10.36
CA GLN A 25 -13.54 1.94 9.89
C GLN A 25 -14.32 1.01 8.94
N ILE A 26 -15.60 1.23 8.76
CA ILE A 26 -16.48 0.39 7.94
C ILE A 26 -16.72 1.08 6.61
N THR A 27 -16.54 0.34 5.53
CA THR A 27 -17.00 0.77 4.21
C THR A 27 -18.32 0.07 3.92
N ASP A 28 -19.43 0.82 4.03
CA ASP A 28 -20.73 0.33 3.63
C ASP A 28 -20.86 0.36 2.11
N LEU A 29 -21.23 -0.78 1.55
CA LEU A 29 -21.58 -0.89 0.16
C LEU A 29 -22.98 -1.47 0.03
N ALA A 30 -23.93 -0.65 -0.41
CA ALA A 30 -25.27 -1.10 -0.72
C ALA A 30 -25.40 -1.39 -2.21
N ILE A 31 -25.62 -2.64 -2.58
CA ILE A 31 -25.92 -3.05 -3.95
C ILE A 31 -27.43 -3.20 -4.05
N ARG A 32 -28.03 -2.38 -4.92
CA ARG A 32 -29.48 -2.42 -5.16
C ARG A 32 -29.74 -2.89 -6.57
N ASN A 33 -30.35 -4.06 -6.69
CA ASN A 33 -30.85 -4.55 -7.97
C ASN A 33 -32.36 -4.83 -7.91
N THR A 34 -33.08 -4.26 -8.83
CA THR A 34 -34.54 -4.35 -8.86
C THR A 34 -35.11 -5.20 -10.01
N ARG A 35 -34.26 -5.79 -10.89
CA ARG A 35 -34.78 -6.34 -12.16
C ARG A 35 -34.16 -7.60 -12.72
N LYS A 36 -33.14 -8.20 -12.10
CA LYS A 36 -32.48 -9.39 -12.66
C LYS A 36 -32.58 -10.60 -11.73
N LEU A 37 -32.74 -11.78 -12.33
CA LEU A 37 -32.79 -13.06 -11.62
C LEU A 37 -31.41 -13.53 -11.14
N TYR A 38 -30.35 -13.12 -11.86
CA TYR A 38 -28.95 -13.41 -11.54
C TYR A 38 -28.10 -12.17 -11.86
N ASP A 39 -27.25 -11.78 -10.93
CA ASP A 39 -26.29 -10.71 -11.14
C ASP A 39 -24.96 -11.04 -10.52
N GLU A 40 -23.91 -10.63 -11.21
CA GLU A 40 -22.55 -10.59 -10.70
C GLU A 40 -22.16 -9.12 -10.47
N TYR A 41 -21.63 -8.84 -9.28
CA TYR A 41 -21.20 -7.52 -8.89
C TYR A 41 -19.71 -7.52 -8.59
N THR A 42 -18.96 -6.74 -9.34
CA THR A 42 -17.57 -6.45 -9.06
C THR A 42 -17.46 -5.02 -8.51
N LEU A 43 -16.70 -4.85 -7.42
CA LEU A 43 -16.44 -3.53 -6.88
C LEU A 43 -15.48 -2.77 -7.78
N ASP A 44 -15.80 -1.51 -8.10
CA ASP A 44 -15.04 -0.67 -9.04
C ASP A 44 -13.61 -0.34 -8.57
N ASN A 45 -13.37 -0.44 -7.27
CA ASN A 45 -12.08 -0.11 -6.67
C ASN A 45 -11.61 -1.25 -5.76
N SER A 46 -10.30 -1.48 -5.74
CA SER A 46 -9.69 -2.38 -4.77
C SER A 46 -9.99 -1.92 -3.34
N LYS A 47 -10.27 -2.88 -2.47
CA LYS A 47 -10.59 -2.67 -1.06
C LYS A 47 -9.57 -3.39 -0.20
N ALA A 48 -9.13 -2.75 0.88
CA ALA A 48 -8.35 -3.40 1.91
C ALA A 48 -9.28 -3.77 3.07
N PHE A 49 -9.36 -5.05 3.36
CA PHE A 49 -10.21 -5.56 4.42
C PHE A 49 -9.58 -6.82 5.04
N ARG A 50 -10.00 -7.12 6.25
CA ARG A 50 -9.69 -8.37 6.93
C ARG A 50 -10.92 -9.26 7.03
N TYR A 51 -12.10 -8.65 7.14
CA TYR A 51 -13.38 -9.33 7.26
C TYR A 51 -14.39 -8.72 6.31
N VAL A 52 -15.30 -9.54 5.82
CA VAL A 52 -16.44 -9.14 5.01
C VAL A 52 -17.71 -9.61 5.71
N TYR A 53 -18.59 -8.67 5.98
CA TYR A 53 -19.92 -8.96 6.52
C TYR A 53 -20.95 -8.68 5.44
N VAL A 54 -21.79 -9.66 5.15
CA VAL A 54 -22.77 -9.56 4.07
C VAL A 54 -24.17 -9.77 4.63
N THR A 55 -25.07 -8.83 4.36
CA THR A 55 -26.50 -8.97 4.66
C THR A 55 -27.30 -8.95 3.37
N CYS A 56 -28.39 -9.68 3.32
CA CYS A 56 -29.31 -9.68 2.18
C CYS A 56 -30.76 -9.57 2.64
N ASP A 57 -31.60 -9.05 1.74
CA ASP A 57 -33.03 -9.01 1.96
C ASP A 57 -33.64 -10.42 1.93
N PRO A 58 -34.80 -10.65 2.60
CA PRO A 58 -35.49 -11.92 2.53
C PRO A 58 -35.78 -12.36 1.08
N GLY A 59 -35.46 -13.59 0.78
CA GLY A 59 -35.65 -14.16 -0.57
C GLY A 59 -34.45 -13.99 -1.51
N VAL A 60 -33.39 -13.29 -1.09
CA VAL A 60 -32.11 -13.22 -1.82
C VAL A 60 -31.22 -14.37 -1.38
N THR A 61 -30.58 -15.02 -2.33
CA THR A 61 -29.58 -16.06 -2.07
C THR A 61 -28.24 -15.62 -2.66
N ILE A 62 -27.19 -15.64 -1.85
CA ILE A 62 -25.83 -15.43 -2.31
C ILE A 62 -25.30 -16.79 -2.74
N GLN A 63 -24.87 -16.90 -4.00
CA GLN A 63 -24.35 -18.13 -4.56
C GLN A 63 -22.84 -18.26 -4.36
N ASP A 64 -22.12 -17.14 -4.50
CA ASP A 64 -20.67 -17.09 -4.36
C ASP A 64 -20.21 -15.72 -3.89
N VAL A 65 -19.12 -15.71 -3.13
CA VAL A 65 -18.35 -14.49 -2.77
C VAL A 65 -16.89 -14.80 -3.06
N SER A 66 -16.33 -14.14 -4.04
CA SER A 66 -14.93 -14.31 -4.42
C SER A 66 -14.15 -13.00 -4.27
N MET A 67 -12.84 -13.12 -4.17
CA MET A 67 -11.93 -12.00 -4.07
C MET A 67 -10.85 -12.14 -5.14
N GLN A 68 -10.66 -11.09 -5.93
CA GLN A 68 -9.52 -10.98 -6.81
C GLN A 68 -8.39 -10.26 -6.09
N TYR A 69 -7.27 -10.96 -5.88
CA TYR A 69 -6.08 -10.38 -5.27
C TYR A 69 -5.17 -9.80 -6.36
N GLU A 70 -4.94 -8.49 -6.29
CA GLU A 70 -4.06 -7.78 -7.21
C GLU A 70 -2.74 -7.45 -6.53
N TYR A 71 -1.63 -7.80 -7.15
CA TYR A 71 -0.28 -7.52 -6.64
C TYR A 71 0.72 -7.38 -7.79
N LEU A 72 1.83 -6.68 -7.53
CA LEU A 72 2.99 -6.71 -8.42
C LEU A 72 3.77 -8.00 -8.14
N PRO A 73 4.09 -8.82 -9.16
CA PRO A 73 4.81 -10.07 -8.97
C PRO A 73 6.30 -9.81 -8.70
N GLU A 74 6.63 -9.55 -7.45
CA GLU A 74 7.99 -9.29 -6.99
C GLU A 74 8.70 -10.58 -6.58
N GLU A 75 10.00 -10.64 -6.89
CA GLU A 75 10.87 -11.71 -6.43
C GLU A 75 11.42 -11.38 -5.03
N TYR A 76 11.17 -12.25 -4.05
CA TYR A 76 11.75 -12.13 -2.72
C TYR A 76 13.21 -12.56 -2.76
N ARG A 77 14.13 -11.59 -2.84
CA ARG A 77 15.59 -11.83 -2.92
C ARG A 77 16.25 -11.82 -1.56
N GLY A 78 15.68 -11.09 -0.62
CA GLY A 78 16.15 -11.01 0.76
C GLY A 78 15.39 -11.95 1.67
N SER A 79 16.06 -12.39 2.73
CA SER A 79 15.46 -13.20 3.78
C SER A 79 16.10 -12.91 5.12
N PHE A 80 15.35 -13.10 6.18
CA PHE A 80 15.84 -12.99 7.56
C PHE A 80 15.32 -14.13 8.40
N LYS A 81 16.20 -14.72 9.18
CA LYS A 81 15.85 -15.70 10.21
C LYS A 81 16.86 -15.67 11.35
N CYS A 82 16.36 -15.70 12.58
CA CYS A 82 17.17 -15.81 13.78
C CYS A 82 16.50 -16.78 14.79
N ASN A 83 17.10 -16.92 15.99
CA ASN A 83 16.57 -17.76 17.07
C ASN A 83 15.47 -17.08 17.90
N ASP A 84 15.09 -15.86 17.57
CA ASP A 84 13.99 -15.14 18.18
C ASP A 84 12.79 -15.16 17.23
N GLU A 85 11.74 -15.88 17.62
CA GLU A 85 10.54 -16.05 16.79
C GLU A 85 9.72 -14.75 16.65
N GLU A 86 9.79 -13.84 17.62
CA GLU A 86 9.12 -12.54 17.51
C GLU A 86 9.77 -11.68 16.43
N LEU A 87 11.09 -11.65 16.37
CA LEU A 87 11.82 -10.94 15.30
C LEU A 87 11.57 -11.57 13.92
N ASN A 88 11.51 -12.90 13.83
CA ASN A 88 11.12 -13.58 12.59
C ASN A 88 9.72 -13.16 12.15
N ARG A 89 8.79 -13.08 13.08
CA ARG A 89 7.42 -12.64 12.80
C ARG A 89 7.33 -11.18 12.36
N ILE A 90 8.11 -10.30 12.96
CA ILE A 90 8.19 -8.89 12.56
C ILE A 90 8.68 -8.78 11.12
N TRP A 91 9.72 -9.54 10.75
CA TRP A 91 10.19 -9.58 9.37
C TRP A 91 9.11 -10.05 8.38
N GLU A 92 8.41 -11.14 8.69
CA GLU A 92 7.34 -11.67 7.84
C GLU A 92 6.21 -10.66 7.64
N VAL A 93 5.78 -9.99 8.70
CA VAL A 93 4.73 -8.95 8.63
C VAL A 93 5.22 -7.75 7.82
N GLY A 94 6.48 -7.33 8.00
CA GLY A 94 7.08 -6.26 7.22
C GLY A 94 7.17 -6.61 5.74
N ALA A 95 7.65 -7.82 5.42
CA ALA A 95 7.73 -8.30 4.04
C ALA A 95 6.35 -8.39 3.37
N TYR A 96 5.35 -8.89 4.08
CA TYR A 96 3.98 -8.92 3.58
C TYR A 96 3.38 -7.52 3.39
N THR A 97 3.67 -6.61 4.30
CA THR A 97 3.25 -5.20 4.16
C THR A 97 3.85 -4.58 2.90
N MET A 98 5.15 -4.76 2.68
CA MET A 98 5.82 -4.31 1.46
C MET A 98 5.20 -4.90 0.20
N HIS A 99 4.89 -6.19 0.20
CA HIS A 99 4.23 -6.85 -0.91
C HIS A 99 2.86 -6.22 -1.23
N LEU A 100 2.09 -5.85 -0.22
CA LEU A 100 0.79 -5.20 -0.39
C LEU A 100 0.90 -3.76 -0.90
N THR A 101 1.94 -3.03 -0.49
CA THR A 101 2.12 -1.59 -0.80
C THR A 101 3.01 -1.33 -2.01
N THR A 102 3.64 -2.38 -2.56
CA THR A 102 4.38 -2.29 -3.82
C THR A 102 3.41 -2.50 -4.98
N ARG A 103 3.22 -1.44 -5.77
CA ARG A 103 2.37 -1.40 -6.96
C ARG A 103 3.18 -0.86 -8.13
N GLU A 104 2.56 -0.12 -9.04
CA GLU A 104 3.28 0.68 -10.03
C GLU A 104 4.34 1.59 -9.37
N PHE A 105 4.03 2.04 -8.15
CA PHE A 105 4.87 2.81 -7.25
C PHE A 105 4.80 2.22 -5.85
N PHE A 106 5.70 2.68 -4.95
CA PHE A 106 5.51 2.44 -3.52
C PHE A 106 4.46 3.40 -2.97
N ILE A 107 3.36 2.84 -2.49
CA ILE A 107 2.25 3.62 -1.91
C ILE A 107 2.31 3.60 -0.38
N ASP A 108 1.75 4.63 0.25
CA ASP A 108 1.70 4.81 1.71
C ASP A 108 0.96 3.67 2.44
N GLY A 109 -0.06 3.14 1.81
CA GLY A 109 -0.87 2.06 2.38
C GLY A 109 -1.99 1.61 1.46
N ILE A 110 -2.61 0.47 1.79
CA ILE A 110 -3.63 -0.16 0.94
C ILE A 110 -5.06 0.30 1.26
N LYS A 111 -5.27 1.04 2.36
CA LYS A 111 -6.62 1.34 2.86
C LYS A 111 -7.06 2.77 2.60
N ARG A 112 -6.34 3.78 3.10
CA ARG A 112 -6.81 5.17 3.14
C ARG A 112 -6.43 5.97 1.91
N ASP A 113 -5.23 6.53 1.88
CA ASP A 113 -4.81 7.44 0.81
C ASP A 113 -4.48 6.67 -0.46
N ARG A 114 -3.78 5.55 -0.34
CA ARG A 114 -3.32 4.71 -1.48
C ARG A 114 -2.58 5.55 -2.51
N TRP A 115 -1.74 6.44 -2.03
CA TRP A 115 -1.03 7.44 -2.81
C TRP A 115 0.48 7.35 -2.59
N VAL A 116 1.22 8.10 -3.39
CA VAL A 116 2.68 8.13 -3.30
C VAL A 116 3.09 9.33 -2.46
N TRP A 117 3.57 9.08 -1.24
CA TRP A 117 4.06 10.07 -0.30
C TRP A 117 5.56 9.91 -0.09
N SER A 118 6.34 11.00 -0.18
CA SER A 118 7.80 10.94 -0.11
C SER A 118 8.31 10.44 1.25
N GLY A 119 7.65 10.83 2.34
CA GLY A 119 7.99 10.38 3.68
C GLY A 119 7.74 8.90 3.92
N ASP A 120 6.72 8.33 3.27
CA ASP A 120 6.42 6.89 3.32
C ASP A 120 7.31 6.11 2.37
N ALA A 121 7.54 6.66 1.18
CA ALA A 121 8.34 6.03 0.14
C ALA A 121 9.79 5.80 0.57
N ILE A 122 10.41 6.72 1.33
CA ILE A 122 11.80 6.53 1.80
C ILE A 122 11.93 5.28 2.67
N GLN A 123 10.95 4.97 3.51
CA GLN A 123 10.93 3.75 4.32
C GLN A 123 10.77 2.52 3.41
N SER A 124 9.89 2.61 2.43
CA SER A 124 9.67 1.54 1.46
C SER A 124 10.92 1.25 0.63
N TYR A 125 11.69 2.27 0.22
CA TYR A 125 12.96 2.06 -0.49
C TYR A 125 13.97 1.31 0.36
N LEU A 126 14.14 1.70 1.63
CA LEU A 126 15.05 1.03 2.55
C LEU A 126 14.67 -0.44 2.74
N MET A 127 13.39 -0.73 2.92
CA MET A 127 12.91 -2.12 3.01
C MET A 127 13.11 -2.88 1.69
N ASN A 128 12.84 -2.25 0.55
CA ASN A 128 13.02 -2.83 -0.77
C ASN A 128 14.46 -3.28 -1.02
N TYR A 129 15.46 -2.52 -0.60
CA TYR A 129 16.88 -2.88 -0.80
C TYR A 129 17.27 -4.18 -0.07
N TYR A 130 16.52 -4.58 0.95
CA TYR A 130 16.75 -5.82 1.71
C TYR A 130 15.77 -6.94 1.35
N LEU A 131 14.69 -6.64 0.61
CA LEU A 131 13.62 -7.61 0.35
C LEU A 131 13.53 -7.99 -1.13
N PHE A 132 13.15 -7.05 -2.00
CA PHE A 132 12.93 -7.29 -3.43
C PHE A 132 14.13 -6.86 -4.27
N PHE A 133 14.78 -5.77 -3.87
CA PHE A 133 15.80 -5.08 -4.66
C PHE A 133 15.28 -4.67 -6.05
N ASP A 134 14.02 -4.23 -6.11
CA ASP A 134 13.43 -3.70 -7.34
C ASP A 134 13.80 -2.23 -7.52
N ASN A 135 14.81 -2.00 -8.34
CA ASN A 135 15.30 -0.66 -8.66
C ASN A 135 14.37 0.10 -9.60
N GLU A 136 13.57 -0.60 -10.40
CA GLU A 136 12.69 0.06 -11.36
C GLU A 136 11.50 0.75 -10.66
N THR A 137 10.91 0.09 -9.66
CA THR A 137 9.86 0.72 -8.85
C THR A 137 10.40 1.90 -8.02
N VAL A 138 11.64 1.78 -7.50
CA VAL A 138 12.31 2.91 -6.83
C VAL A 138 12.46 4.09 -7.78
N LYS A 139 13.02 3.88 -8.96
CA LYS A 139 13.20 4.95 -9.96
C LYS A 139 11.89 5.61 -10.35
N ARG A 140 10.86 4.81 -10.65
CA ARG A 140 9.53 5.34 -11.01
C ARG A 140 8.97 6.20 -9.88
N THR A 141 9.09 5.75 -8.65
CA THR A 141 8.56 6.47 -7.47
C THR A 141 9.33 7.78 -7.23
N ILE A 142 10.66 7.75 -7.27
CA ILE A 142 11.50 8.97 -7.15
C ILE A 142 11.16 9.95 -8.28
N TRP A 143 11.00 9.45 -9.51
CA TRP A 143 10.68 10.27 -10.65
C TRP A 143 9.30 10.93 -10.55
N LEU A 144 8.31 10.21 -10.06
CA LEU A 144 6.98 10.76 -9.81
C LEU A 144 7.03 11.88 -8.76
N LEU A 145 7.74 11.64 -7.65
CA LEU A 145 7.83 12.57 -6.52
C LEU A 145 8.66 13.83 -6.81
N ARG A 146 9.41 13.88 -7.92
CA ARG A 146 10.10 15.09 -8.35
C ARG A 146 9.16 16.27 -8.64
N GLY A 147 7.89 15.99 -8.87
CA GLY A 147 6.88 16.98 -9.26
C GLY A 147 7.06 17.52 -10.68
N LYS A 148 6.42 18.65 -10.98
CA LYS A 148 6.40 19.31 -12.30
C LYS A 148 7.36 20.50 -12.32
N ASP A 149 7.81 20.86 -13.52
CA ASP A 149 8.57 22.08 -13.78
C ASP A 149 7.61 23.24 -14.17
N PRO A 150 7.88 24.49 -13.74
CA PRO A 150 8.90 24.89 -12.78
C PRO A 150 8.56 24.41 -11.36
N VAL A 151 9.55 24.41 -10.44
CA VAL A 151 9.30 24.12 -9.03
C VAL A 151 8.48 25.28 -8.42
N THR A 152 7.30 24.92 -7.89
CA THR A 152 6.39 25.90 -7.25
C THR A 152 5.90 25.45 -5.88
N SER A 153 6.31 24.25 -5.45
CA SER A 153 5.92 23.69 -4.16
C SER A 153 6.89 22.61 -3.73
N HIS A 154 6.90 22.30 -2.45
CA HIS A 154 7.57 21.14 -1.89
C HIS A 154 6.97 19.81 -2.41
N SER A 155 7.72 18.73 -2.35
CA SER A 155 7.21 17.38 -2.61
C SER A 155 6.00 17.10 -1.71
N ASN A 156 4.90 16.64 -2.32
CA ASN A 156 3.62 16.46 -1.62
C ASN A 156 3.17 17.70 -0.80
N THR A 157 3.63 18.91 -1.13
CA THR A 157 3.37 20.16 -0.41
C THR A 157 3.94 20.24 1.02
N ILE A 158 4.81 19.33 1.41
CA ILE A 158 5.40 19.21 2.73
C ILE A 158 6.92 19.41 2.63
N MET A 159 7.47 20.34 3.43
CA MET A 159 8.90 20.69 3.36
C MET A 159 9.80 19.47 3.64
N ASP A 160 9.56 18.74 4.71
CA ASP A 160 10.35 17.57 5.10
C ASP A 160 10.36 16.51 4.00
N TYR A 161 9.26 16.35 3.25
CA TYR A 161 9.13 15.40 2.17
C TYR A 161 10.03 15.73 0.98
N THR A 162 10.33 17.01 0.78
CA THR A 162 11.37 17.43 -0.18
C THR A 162 12.75 16.90 0.24
N PHE A 163 13.10 16.98 1.52
CA PHE A 163 14.37 16.43 2.00
C PHE A 163 14.41 14.90 1.93
N TYR A 164 13.32 14.22 2.22
CA TYR A 164 13.22 12.77 2.03
C TYR A 164 13.38 12.37 0.55
N TRP A 165 12.89 13.17 -0.38
CA TRP A 165 13.15 12.94 -1.80
C TRP A 165 14.64 13.02 -2.15
N PHE A 166 15.39 13.99 -1.63
CA PHE A 166 16.84 14.08 -1.79
C PHE A 166 17.56 12.87 -1.17
N LEU A 167 17.21 12.51 0.05
CA LEU A 167 17.78 11.35 0.74
C LEU A 167 17.49 10.05 -0.03
N SER A 168 16.30 9.93 -0.61
CA SER A 168 15.94 8.77 -1.44
C SER A 168 16.83 8.64 -2.68
N ILE A 169 17.21 9.74 -3.33
CA ILE A 169 18.13 9.73 -4.47
C ILE A 169 19.54 9.32 -4.02
N TYR A 170 19.97 9.83 -2.87
CA TYR A 170 21.25 9.46 -2.30
C TYR A 170 21.31 7.96 -1.97
N ASP A 171 20.31 7.44 -1.25
CA ASP A 171 20.25 6.02 -0.90
C ASP A 171 20.16 5.14 -2.15
N TYR A 172 19.34 5.53 -3.13
CA TYR A 172 19.26 4.81 -4.40
C TYR A 172 20.64 4.69 -5.06
N TYR A 173 21.40 5.78 -5.13
CA TYR A 173 22.74 5.76 -5.69
C TYR A 173 23.69 4.87 -4.87
N MET A 174 23.61 4.94 -3.55
CA MET A 174 24.49 4.13 -2.68
C MET A 174 24.23 2.63 -2.82
N TYR A 175 22.97 2.22 -3.02
CA TYR A 175 22.62 0.79 -3.19
C TYR A 175 22.75 0.28 -4.63
N SER A 176 22.50 1.12 -5.63
CA SER A 176 22.47 0.69 -7.03
C SER A 176 23.73 1.04 -7.82
N GLY A 177 24.41 2.13 -7.47
CA GLY A 177 25.50 2.70 -8.28
C GLY A 177 25.04 3.37 -9.57
N ASP A 178 23.74 3.54 -9.79
CA ASP A 178 23.16 4.09 -11.03
C ASP A 178 23.39 5.61 -11.13
N LYS A 179 24.57 5.96 -11.61
CA LYS A 179 24.95 7.36 -11.81
C LYS A 179 24.14 8.03 -12.91
N ASP A 180 23.70 7.29 -13.91
CA ASP A 180 22.98 7.86 -15.06
C ASP A 180 21.61 8.38 -14.60
N PHE A 181 20.89 7.66 -13.77
CA PHE A 181 19.63 8.10 -13.21
C PHE A 181 19.80 9.36 -12.35
N VAL A 182 20.81 9.42 -11.48
CA VAL A 182 21.11 10.61 -10.68
C VAL A 182 21.45 11.80 -11.57
N THR A 183 22.23 11.59 -12.64
CA THR A 183 22.57 12.64 -13.60
C THR A 183 21.33 13.21 -14.29
N GLN A 184 20.34 12.38 -14.60
CA GLN A 184 19.07 12.83 -15.18
C GLN A 184 18.25 13.66 -14.21
N LEU A 185 18.31 13.36 -12.91
CA LEU A 185 17.60 14.12 -11.87
C LEU A 185 18.32 15.40 -11.43
N TYR A 186 19.59 15.51 -11.71
CA TYR A 186 20.44 16.60 -11.14
C TYR A 186 19.92 18.00 -11.45
N PRO A 187 19.48 18.37 -12.66
CA PRO A 187 18.90 19.69 -12.92
C PRO A 187 17.66 19.98 -12.05
N ARG A 188 16.85 18.95 -11.82
CA ARG A 188 15.68 19.07 -10.96
C ARG A 188 16.06 19.21 -9.48
N MET A 189 17.10 18.49 -9.05
CA MET A 189 17.64 18.65 -7.69
C MET A 189 18.11 20.07 -7.46
N GLN A 190 18.83 20.69 -8.42
CA GLN A 190 19.24 22.09 -8.33
C GLN A 190 18.02 23.01 -8.21
N SER A 191 17.04 22.91 -9.11
CA SER A 191 15.84 23.75 -9.08
C SER A 191 15.03 23.58 -7.78
N MET A 192 14.97 22.37 -7.25
CA MET A 192 14.28 22.11 -5.99
C MET A 192 15.05 22.71 -4.80
N MET A 193 16.38 22.65 -4.82
CA MET A 193 17.20 23.26 -3.78
C MET A 193 17.12 24.78 -3.84
N ASP A 194 17.14 25.39 -5.03
CA ASP A 194 16.94 26.82 -5.21
C ASP A 194 15.58 27.27 -4.62
N TYR A 195 14.54 26.49 -4.86
CA TYR A 195 13.21 26.73 -4.27
C TYR A 195 13.21 26.64 -2.73
N VAL A 196 13.95 25.69 -2.18
CA VAL A 196 14.06 25.51 -0.71
C VAL A 196 14.82 26.64 -0.04
N LEU A 197 15.82 27.17 -0.70
CA LEU A 197 16.68 28.23 -0.17
C LEU A 197 16.09 29.63 -0.34
N GLY A 198 15.02 29.82 -1.15
CA GLY A 198 14.32 31.09 -1.38
C GLY A 198 14.88 31.89 -2.47
#